data_9c0866c98ff22d20925d673b0a7bafbb
#
_entry.id   9c0866c98ff22d20925d673b0a7bafbb
#
_cell.length_a   1.000
_cell.length_b   1.000
_cell.length_c   1.000
_cell.angle_alpha   90.00
_cell.angle_beta   90.00
_cell.angle_gamma   90.00
#
_symmetry.space_group_name_H-M   'P 1'
#
loop_
_entity.id
_entity.type
_entity.pdbx_description
1 polymer ?
#
loop_
_entity_poly.entity_id
_entity_poly.type
_entity_poly.pdbx_seq_one_letter_code
_entity_poly.pdbx_strand_id
1 'polypeptide(L)'
;MLTDREIISTLEMLENENLDVRTVTLGINLFDCASHDPEIVKNKIFSRITHLAENLVPICDRIGEKYGIPVVNKRIAVSPIAVVGAALSSSQMVDIAKTLNAVAEEVNVDFIGGFSALVQKGIARGDRALIEAIPHALTATERVCASINVASTRAGINMDAVLLMGNTIKQAAKLTADKDGLACAKLCVFANIPQDIPFMAGAYLGIGEADAVINMGVSGPGVVKKAIDRALEANPDLDLGQISELIKKTSYKVTRVGELIGREVADNLKVPFGVVDLSLAPTPNVGDSVGEIFQSLGLRSIGVPGTTAALALLNDAVKKGGAFASSRVGGLSGAFIPVSEDLNISEAARKGYIGLDKLEAITSVCSVGLDMDAIPGDTSAETVAAIIADEMAIGVINNKTTAARLIPVPGKKAGDNAYFGGLLGQSTILPVNNGQDANRFIRHGGLIPAPIQSLTN
;
A
#
# COMPACT_ATOMS: atom_id res chain seq x y z
N MET A 1 -7.41 -25.21 -24.09
CA MET A 1 -8.35 -24.42 -24.92
C MET A 1 -9.36 -23.83 -23.93
N LEU A 2 -9.63 -22.54 -24.00
CA LEU A 2 -10.71 -21.91 -23.21
C LEU A 2 -12.04 -22.39 -23.78
N THR A 3 -12.97 -22.74 -22.94
CA THR A 3 -14.36 -23.05 -23.33
C THR A 3 -15.10 -21.74 -23.65
N ASP A 4 -16.15 -21.82 -24.50
CA ASP A 4 -16.98 -20.63 -24.82
C ASP A 4 -17.52 -19.95 -23.53
N ARG A 5 -17.80 -20.75 -22.50
CA ARG A 5 -18.27 -20.28 -21.20
C ARG A 5 -17.21 -19.48 -20.43
N GLU A 6 -15.94 -19.88 -20.57
CA GLU A 6 -14.81 -19.15 -19.96
C GLU A 6 -14.52 -17.84 -20.69
N ILE A 7 -14.68 -17.82 -22.02
CA ILE A 7 -14.55 -16.61 -22.83
C ILE A 7 -15.65 -15.61 -22.45
N ILE A 8 -16.91 -16.04 -22.40
CA ILE A 8 -18.05 -15.20 -22.00
C ILE A 8 -17.85 -14.67 -20.59
N SER A 9 -17.47 -15.53 -19.63
CA SER A 9 -17.19 -15.12 -18.25
C SER A 9 -16.07 -14.07 -18.16
N THR A 10 -15.06 -14.15 -19.02
CA THR A 10 -13.98 -13.15 -19.06
C THR A 10 -14.48 -11.80 -19.61
N LEU A 11 -15.27 -11.82 -20.69
CA LEU A 11 -15.88 -10.61 -21.24
C LEU A 11 -16.82 -9.92 -20.23
N GLU A 12 -17.62 -10.70 -19.48
CA GLU A 12 -18.48 -10.16 -18.42
C GLU A 12 -17.68 -9.49 -17.30
N MET A 13 -16.53 -10.07 -16.94
CA MET A 13 -15.62 -9.45 -15.94
C MET A 13 -15.09 -8.09 -16.41
N LEU A 14 -14.81 -7.94 -17.69
CA LEU A 14 -14.30 -6.70 -18.29
C LEU A 14 -15.40 -5.64 -18.42
N GLU A 15 -16.58 -6.00 -18.95
CA GLU A 15 -17.62 -5.05 -19.29
C GLU A 15 -18.48 -4.63 -18.08
N ASN A 16 -18.68 -5.55 -17.12
CA ASN A 16 -19.71 -5.36 -16.08
C ASN A 16 -19.17 -5.43 -14.64
N GLU A 17 -17.92 -5.82 -14.41
CA GLU A 17 -17.45 -6.16 -13.05
C GLU A 17 -16.32 -5.27 -12.54
N ASN A 18 -16.02 -4.16 -13.23
CA ASN A 18 -14.96 -3.21 -12.87
C ASN A 18 -13.58 -3.86 -12.71
N LEU A 19 -13.25 -4.85 -13.56
CA LEU A 19 -11.89 -5.37 -13.61
C LEU A 19 -10.97 -4.30 -14.16
N ASP A 20 -9.98 -3.90 -13.37
CA ASP A 20 -8.93 -2.99 -13.81
C ASP A 20 -7.53 -3.54 -13.52
N VAL A 21 -6.56 -3.05 -14.28
CA VAL A 21 -5.17 -3.08 -13.88
C VAL A 21 -4.95 -1.84 -13.03
N ARG A 22 -4.94 -2.03 -11.72
CA ARG A 22 -4.85 -0.93 -10.79
C ARG A 22 -3.55 -0.15 -10.94
N THR A 23 -2.45 -0.85 -11.21
CA THR A 23 -1.16 -0.19 -11.43
C THR A 23 -0.20 -1.03 -12.25
N VAL A 24 0.55 -0.36 -13.12
CA VAL A 24 1.82 -0.83 -13.67
C VAL A 24 2.92 -0.01 -13.03
N THR A 25 3.83 -0.65 -12.33
CA THR A 25 4.93 0.01 -11.62
C THR A 25 6.27 -0.41 -12.21
N LEU A 26 7.00 0.55 -12.77
CA LEU A 26 8.37 0.34 -13.24
C LEU A 26 9.34 0.54 -12.08
N GLY A 27 9.97 -0.53 -11.63
CA GLY A 27 11.09 -0.47 -10.69
C GLY A 27 12.36 -0.01 -11.41
N ILE A 28 13.11 0.93 -10.81
CA ILE A 28 14.36 1.47 -11.39
C ILE A 28 15.45 1.50 -10.33
N ASN A 29 16.56 0.82 -10.57
CA ASN A 29 17.76 0.87 -9.73
C ASN A 29 18.49 2.20 -9.91
N LEU A 30 18.77 2.88 -8.80
CA LEU A 30 19.46 4.18 -8.77
C LEU A 30 20.81 4.15 -8.04
N PHE A 31 21.37 2.97 -7.72
CA PHE A 31 22.62 2.90 -6.94
C PHE A 31 23.82 3.52 -7.66
N ASP A 32 23.85 3.46 -8.98
CA ASP A 32 24.89 4.11 -9.81
C ASP A 32 24.75 5.65 -9.89
N CYS A 33 23.62 6.18 -9.38
CA CYS A 33 23.43 7.64 -9.26
C CYS A 33 24.09 8.22 -8.01
N ALA A 34 24.53 7.40 -7.06
CA ALA A 34 25.12 7.86 -5.80
C ALA A 34 26.36 8.74 -6.02
N SER A 35 26.46 9.83 -5.26
CA SER A 35 27.59 10.75 -5.25
C SER A 35 27.59 11.59 -3.98
N HIS A 36 28.73 12.19 -3.63
CA HIS A 36 28.81 13.22 -2.60
C HIS A 36 28.30 14.59 -3.07
N ASP A 37 28.27 14.81 -4.39
CA ASP A 37 27.77 16.03 -5.00
C ASP A 37 26.27 15.89 -5.31
N PRO A 38 25.38 16.69 -4.66
CA PRO A 38 23.95 16.59 -4.84
C PRO A 38 23.50 16.92 -6.28
N GLU A 39 24.20 17.79 -7.00
CA GLU A 39 23.85 18.12 -8.39
C GLU A 39 24.10 16.93 -9.32
N ILE A 40 25.19 16.19 -9.09
CA ILE A 40 25.47 14.97 -9.85
C ILE A 40 24.39 13.92 -9.56
N VAL A 41 23.97 13.74 -8.30
CA VAL A 41 22.92 12.79 -7.93
C VAL A 41 21.61 13.16 -8.64
N LYS A 42 21.17 14.42 -8.56
CA LYS A 42 19.93 14.90 -9.18
C LYS A 42 19.92 14.68 -10.69
N ASN A 43 21.01 15.09 -11.37
CA ASN A 43 21.12 14.95 -12.81
C ASN A 43 21.11 13.50 -13.27
N LYS A 44 21.81 12.62 -12.58
CA LYS A 44 21.82 11.18 -12.89
C LYS A 44 20.44 10.55 -12.66
N ILE A 45 19.77 10.85 -11.54
CA ILE A 45 18.41 10.36 -11.23
C ILE A 45 17.45 10.79 -12.34
N PHE A 46 17.44 12.09 -12.69
CA PHE A 46 16.56 12.62 -13.71
C PHE A 46 16.78 11.93 -15.06
N SER A 47 18.03 11.89 -15.53
CA SER A 47 18.36 11.28 -16.82
C SER A 47 18.03 9.78 -16.87
N ARG A 48 18.34 9.03 -15.80
CA ARG A 48 18.11 7.59 -15.76
C ARG A 48 16.63 7.25 -15.78
N ILE A 49 15.83 7.95 -14.98
CA ILE A 49 14.39 7.70 -14.92
C ILE A 49 13.74 8.11 -16.25
N THR A 50 14.07 9.27 -16.80
CA THR A 50 13.53 9.71 -18.11
C THR A 50 13.81 8.65 -19.17
N HIS A 51 15.07 8.22 -19.30
CA HIS A 51 15.48 7.23 -20.32
C HIS A 51 14.71 5.89 -20.21
N LEU A 52 14.47 5.39 -19.00
CA LEU A 52 13.81 4.11 -18.80
C LEU A 52 12.28 4.18 -18.82
N ALA A 53 11.70 5.33 -18.46
CA ALA A 53 10.27 5.48 -18.25
C ALA A 53 9.54 6.31 -19.32
N GLU A 54 10.23 6.97 -20.27
CA GLU A 54 9.62 7.84 -21.30
C GLU A 54 8.51 7.15 -22.10
N ASN A 55 8.61 5.84 -22.30
CA ASN A 55 7.64 5.05 -23.05
C ASN A 55 6.65 4.26 -22.17
N LEU A 56 6.73 4.36 -20.84
CA LEU A 56 5.88 3.57 -19.93
C LEU A 56 4.39 3.89 -20.14
N VAL A 57 4.03 5.16 -20.08
CA VAL A 57 2.63 5.60 -20.19
C VAL A 57 2.04 5.28 -21.57
N PRO A 58 2.67 5.65 -22.70
CA PRO A 58 2.15 5.33 -24.03
C PRO A 58 1.99 3.82 -24.28
N ILE A 59 2.90 2.99 -23.74
CA ILE A 59 2.82 1.53 -23.86
C ILE A 59 1.64 0.99 -23.05
N CYS A 60 1.46 1.45 -21.80
CA CYS A 60 0.37 1.03 -20.95
C CYS A 60 -1.00 1.40 -21.55
N ASP A 61 -1.15 2.61 -22.09
CA ASP A 61 -2.39 3.08 -22.68
C ASP A 61 -2.76 2.25 -23.92
N ARG A 62 -1.79 2.02 -24.83
CA ARG A 62 -1.98 1.19 -26.03
C ARG A 62 -2.36 -0.26 -25.68
N ILE A 63 -1.74 -0.84 -24.64
CA ILE A 63 -2.04 -2.21 -24.22
C ILE A 63 -3.41 -2.26 -23.54
N GLY A 64 -3.75 -1.26 -22.73
CA GLY A 64 -5.09 -1.12 -22.12
C GLY A 64 -6.18 -1.06 -23.18
N GLU A 65 -6.00 -0.25 -24.23
CA GLU A 65 -6.92 -0.16 -25.38
C GLU A 65 -7.02 -1.50 -26.13
N LYS A 66 -5.88 -2.16 -26.37
CA LYS A 66 -5.84 -3.47 -27.07
C LYS A 66 -6.70 -4.53 -26.39
N TYR A 67 -6.68 -4.58 -25.05
CA TYR A 67 -7.42 -5.59 -24.27
C TYR A 67 -8.77 -5.10 -23.74
N GLY A 68 -9.09 -3.82 -23.91
CA GLY A 68 -10.27 -3.21 -23.32
C GLY A 68 -10.23 -3.14 -21.80
N ILE A 69 -9.04 -3.21 -21.19
CA ILE A 69 -8.83 -3.19 -19.74
C ILE A 69 -8.02 -1.95 -19.39
N PRO A 70 -8.58 -0.99 -18.63
CA PRO A 70 -7.85 0.21 -18.31
C PRO A 70 -6.66 -0.08 -17.37
N VAL A 71 -5.50 0.51 -17.68
CA VAL A 71 -4.40 0.63 -16.72
C VAL A 71 -4.60 1.95 -16.00
N VAL A 72 -5.13 1.88 -14.76
CA VAL A 72 -5.60 3.06 -14.02
C VAL A 72 -4.44 3.96 -13.62
N ASN A 73 -3.36 3.39 -13.07
CA ASN A 73 -2.18 4.13 -12.67
C ASN A 73 -0.90 3.57 -13.30
N LYS A 74 -0.02 4.47 -13.72
CA LYS A 74 1.34 4.18 -14.15
C LYS A 74 2.28 4.79 -13.13
N ARG A 75 3.17 3.98 -12.55
CA ARG A 75 3.98 4.36 -11.39
C ARG A 75 5.44 3.99 -11.57
N ILE A 76 6.30 4.64 -10.80
CA ILE A 76 7.72 4.29 -10.70
C ILE A 76 8.04 3.97 -9.25
N ALA A 77 8.88 2.96 -9.03
CA ALA A 77 9.47 2.64 -7.74
C ALA A 77 10.99 2.64 -7.87
N VAL A 78 11.68 3.43 -7.06
CA VAL A 78 13.15 3.50 -7.13
C VAL A 78 13.82 2.82 -5.94
N SER A 79 15.12 2.54 -6.05
CA SER A 79 15.95 2.07 -4.93
C SER A 79 15.79 3.01 -3.73
N PRO A 80 15.91 2.51 -2.48
CA PRO A 80 15.76 3.35 -1.28
C PRO A 80 16.66 4.57 -1.32
N ILE A 81 16.06 5.76 -1.38
CA ILE A 81 16.80 7.03 -1.50
C ILE A 81 17.72 7.28 -0.30
N ALA A 82 17.41 6.76 0.87
CA ALA A 82 18.31 6.82 2.03
C ALA A 82 19.68 6.19 1.75
N VAL A 83 19.74 5.16 0.88
CA VAL A 83 20.98 4.49 0.48
C VAL A 83 21.65 5.26 -0.66
N VAL A 84 20.89 5.63 -1.68
CA VAL A 84 21.42 6.38 -2.86
C VAL A 84 22.00 7.73 -2.43
N GLY A 85 21.32 8.43 -1.53
CA GLY A 85 21.71 9.73 -0.98
C GLY A 85 22.40 9.67 0.38
N ALA A 86 23.06 8.56 0.76
CA ALA A 86 23.61 8.36 2.10
C ALA A 86 24.63 9.44 2.54
N ALA A 87 25.26 10.11 1.60
CA ALA A 87 26.20 11.21 1.85
C ALA A 87 25.53 12.59 1.99
N LEU A 88 24.24 12.70 1.64
CA LEU A 88 23.52 13.97 1.55
C LEU A 88 22.97 14.41 2.91
N SER A 89 22.72 15.71 3.06
CA SER A 89 22.02 16.31 4.19
C SER A 89 20.50 16.21 4.02
N SER A 90 19.76 16.47 5.11
CA SER A 90 18.29 16.48 5.09
C SER A 90 17.72 17.50 4.08
N SER A 91 18.30 18.71 3.96
CA SER A 91 17.87 19.69 2.96
C SER A 91 18.11 19.22 1.53
N GLN A 92 19.24 18.56 1.27
CA GLN A 92 19.56 17.99 -0.03
C GLN A 92 18.62 16.79 -0.36
N MET A 93 18.18 16.02 0.63
CA MET A 93 17.15 14.98 0.44
C MET A 93 15.81 15.59 -0.02
N VAL A 94 15.43 16.75 0.49
CA VAL A 94 14.24 17.48 -0.03
C VAL A 94 14.41 17.83 -1.50
N ASP A 95 15.61 18.25 -1.93
CA ASP A 95 15.87 18.55 -3.35
C ASP A 95 15.85 17.29 -4.23
N ILE A 96 16.30 16.13 -3.70
CA ILE A 96 16.11 14.84 -4.38
C ILE A 96 14.62 14.53 -4.55
N ALA A 97 13.79 14.73 -3.51
CA ALA A 97 12.34 14.53 -3.64
C ALA A 97 11.72 15.42 -4.74
N LYS A 98 12.11 16.70 -4.81
CA LYS A 98 11.67 17.60 -5.89
C LYS A 98 12.13 17.11 -7.27
N THR A 99 13.35 16.57 -7.37
CA THR A 99 13.84 15.97 -8.62
C THR A 99 13.02 14.75 -9.02
N LEU A 100 12.69 13.86 -8.07
CA LEU A 100 11.79 12.73 -8.31
C LEU A 100 10.40 13.18 -8.76
N ASN A 101 9.87 14.25 -8.16
CA ASN A 101 8.59 14.82 -8.59
C ASN A 101 8.66 15.39 -10.01
N ALA A 102 9.70 16.16 -10.32
CA ALA A 102 9.88 16.76 -11.64
C ALA A 102 10.01 15.70 -12.74
N VAL A 103 10.79 14.64 -12.52
CA VAL A 103 10.89 13.57 -13.52
C VAL A 103 9.59 12.76 -13.62
N ALA A 104 8.83 12.56 -12.53
CA ALA A 104 7.53 11.93 -12.58
C ALA A 104 6.51 12.73 -13.40
N GLU A 105 6.59 14.05 -13.36
CA GLU A 105 5.83 14.97 -14.23
C GLU A 105 6.28 14.86 -15.69
N GLU A 106 7.58 14.87 -15.94
CA GLU A 106 8.16 14.78 -17.30
C GLU A 106 7.74 13.49 -18.02
N VAL A 107 7.79 12.34 -17.33
CA VAL A 107 7.37 11.05 -17.92
C VAL A 107 5.88 10.75 -17.71
N ASN A 108 5.13 11.69 -17.16
CA ASN A 108 3.68 11.65 -16.97
C ASN A 108 3.18 10.44 -16.17
N VAL A 109 3.93 9.98 -15.15
CA VAL A 109 3.46 8.92 -14.24
C VAL A 109 2.69 9.50 -13.07
N ASP A 110 1.75 8.75 -12.52
CA ASP A 110 0.87 9.22 -11.44
C ASP A 110 1.63 9.40 -10.12
N PHE A 111 2.50 8.44 -9.77
CA PHE A 111 3.26 8.46 -8.52
C PHE A 111 4.67 7.89 -8.70
N ILE A 112 5.56 8.29 -7.80
CA ILE A 112 6.90 7.74 -7.66
C ILE A 112 7.18 7.41 -6.20
N GLY A 113 7.49 6.14 -5.93
CA GLY A 113 7.88 5.62 -4.61
C GLY A 113 9.38 5.38 -4.52
N GLY A 114 9.86 5.06 -3.32
CA GLY A 114 11.28 4.83 -3.05
C GLY A 114 11.94 5.96 -2.28
N PHE A 115 11.21 7.03 -1.90
CA PHE A 115 11.70 7.95 -0.88
C PHE A 115 11.64 7.26 0.49
N SER A 116 12.52 6.26 0.66
CA SER A 116 12.38 5.19 1.66
C SER A 116 13.67 4.95 2.43
N ALA A 117 13.53 4.44 3.67
CA ALA A 117 14.61 3.95 4.51
C ALA A 117 14.24 2.62 5.20
N LEU A 118 15.22 1.77 5.43
CA LEU A 118 15.10 0.45 6.06
C LEU A 118 15.83 0.45 7.39
N VAL A 119 15.11 0.78 8.48
CA VAL A 119 15.72 1.10 9.79
C VAL A 119 15.36 0.11 10.90
N GLN A 120 14.93 -1.09 10.55
CA GLN A 120 14.49 -2.12 11.51
C GLN A 120 15.57 -2.58 12.49
N LYS A 121 16.85 -2.34 12.21
CA LYS A 121 17.99 -2.69 13.10
C LYS A 121 18.73 -1.48 13.65
N GLY A 122 18.53 -0.31 13.07
CA GLY A 122 19.23 0.91 13.45
C GLY A 122 19.04 1.99 12.39
N ILE A 123 19.41 3.21 12.72
CA ILE A 123 19.24 4.39 11.87
C ILE A 123 20.62 4.89 11.45
N ALA A 124 21.00 4.68 10.19
CA ALA A 124 22.24 5.21 9.63
C ALA A 124 22.11 6.73 9.33
N ARG A 125 23.22 7.37 8.97
CA ARG A 125 23.26 8.81 8.68
C ARG A 125 22.29 9.18 7.56
N GLY A 126 22.30 8.43 6.44
CA GLY A 126 21.42 8.68 5.30
C GLY A 126 19.94 8.47 5.64
N ASP A 127 19.65 7.43 6.45
CA ASP A 127 18.29 7.16 6.92
C ASP A 127 17.74 8.33 7.75
N ARG A 128 18.54 8.84 8.68
CA ARG A 128 18.18 9.99 9.52
C ARG A 128 17.94 11.23 8.67
N ALA A 129 18.83 11.53 7.73
CA ALA A 129 18.70 12.67 6.83
C ALA A 129 17.42 12.58 5.98
N LEU A 130 17.08 11.39 5.48
CA LEU A 130 15.85 11.17 4.73
C LEU A 130 14.61 11.33 5.62
N ILE A 131 14.57 10.70 6.80
CA ILE A 131 13.40 10.76 7.70
C ILE A 131 13.12 12.20 8.12
N GLU A 132 14.16 12.96 8.46
CA GLU A 132 14.04 14.39 8.78
C GLU A 132 13.56 15.23 7.59
N ALA A 133 13.86 14.81 6.36
CA ALA A 133 13.40 15.49 5.15
C ALA A 133 11.92 15.21 4.81
N ILE A 134 11.34 14.07 5.22
CA ILE A 134 10.00 13.61 4.82
C ILE A 134 8.92 14.70 4.95
N PRO A 135 8.76 15.43 6.08
CA PRO A 135 7.69 16.41 6.21
C PRO A 135 7.75 17.49 5.12
N HIS A 136 8.94 18.00 4.85
CA HIS A 136 9.16 19.04 3.84
C HIS A 136 9.11 18.48 2.40
N ALA A 137 9.65 17.29 2.19
CA ALA A 137 9.63 16.60 0.90
C ALA A 137 8.19 16.33 0.43
N LEU A 138 7.36 15.72 1.29
CA LEU A 138 5.99 15.38 0.92
C LEU A 138 5.06 16.59 0.85
N THR A 139 5.39 17.69 1.54
CA THR A 139 4.67 18.97 1.41
C THR A 139 5.02 19.66 0.08
N ALA A 140 6.28 19.58 -0.35
CA ALA A 140 6.78 20.26 -1.55
C ALA A 140 6.55 19.48 -2.86
N THR A 141 6.00 18.26 -2.80
CA THR A 141 5.82 17.37 -3.95
C THR A 141 4.42 16.79 -4.00
N GLU A 142 3.89 16.54 -5.19
CA GLU A 142 2.56 15.96 -5.37
C GLU A 142 2.63 14.44 -5.58
N ARG A 143 3.60 13.96 -6.36
CA ARG A 143 3.69 12.57 -6.85
C ARG A 143 4.61 11.67 -6.02
N VAL A 144 5.44 12.23 -5.13
CA VAL A 144 6.40 11.46 -4.34
C VAL A 144 5.73 10.81 -3.14
N CYS A 145 5.98 9.50 -2.97
CA CYS A 145 5.54 8.72 -1.84
C CYS A 145 6.74 8.20 -1.04
N ALA A 146 6.58 8.12 0.28
CA ALA A 146 7.60 7.69 1.22
C ALA A 146 7.18 6.46 2.02
N SER A 147 8.16 5.61 2.36
CA SER A 147 7.93 4.47 3.25
C SER A 147 9.13 4.20 4.14
N ILE A 148 8.88 3.88 5.40
CA ILE A 148 9.92 3.58 6.37
C ILE A 148 9.66 2.22 6.99
N ASN A 149 10.58 1.28 6.82
CA ASN A 149 10.50 -0.04 7.45
C ASN A 149 11.19 0.00 8.81
N VAL A 150 10.42 -0.01 9.90
CA VAL A 150 10.91 0.14 11.29
C VAL A 150 11.03 -1.17 12.04
N ALA A 151 10.48 -2.26 11.47
CA ALA A 151 10.41 -3.56 12.14
C ALA A 151 10.53 -4.73 11.17
N SER A 152 10.97 -5.86 11.65
CA SER A 152 10.86 -7.14 10.94
C SER A 152 10.85 -8.31 11.94
N THR A 153 10.28 -9.44 11.53
CA THR A 153 10.28 -10.66 12.34
C THR A 153 11.69 -11.07 12.74
N ARG A 154 12.69 -10.84 11.88
CA ARG A 154 14.10 -11.18 12.16
C ARG A 154 14.83 -10.15 13.03
N ALA A 155 14.40 -8.90 13.03
CA ALA A 155 15.07 -7.82 13.74
C ALA A 155 14.36 -7.41 15.04
N GLY A 156 13.05 -7.64 15.13
CA GLY A 156 12.20 -7.03 16.15
C GLY A 156 11.71 -5.65 15.72
N ILE A 157 11.42 -4.77 16.67
CA ILE A 157 10.86 -3.44 16.42
C ILE A 157 11.84 -2.37 16.92
N ASN A 158 12.27 -1.49 16.04
CA ASN A 158 13.12 -0.34 16.40
C ASN A 158 12.25 0.78 16.97
N MET A 159 12.14 0.85 18.31
CA MET A 159 11.28 1.80 19.00
C MET A 159 11.78 3.26 18.89
N ASP A 160 13.09 3.46 18.70
CA ASP A 160 13.64 4.79 18.40
C ASP A 160 13.15 5.31 17.05
N ALA A 161 13.11 4.42 16.04
CA ALA A 161 12.55 4.75 14.73
C ALA A 161 11.03 4.96 14.80
N VAL A 162 10.31 4.14 15.57
CA VAL A 162 8.85 4.30 15.80
C VAL A 162 8.52 5.66 16.41
N LEU A 163 9.24 6.08 17.45
CA LEU A 163 9.05 7.40 18.05
C LEU A 163 9.39 8.53 17.05
N LEU A 164 10.47 8.37 16.30
CA LEU A 164 10.86 9.33 15.26
C LEU A 164 9.75 9.46 14.20
N MET A 165 9.12 8.34 13.78
CA MET A 165 8.01 8.36 12.83
C MET A 165 6.75 9.04 13.39
N GLY A 166 6.41 8.85 14.68
CA GLY A 166 5.32 9.57 15.31
C GLY A 166 5.50 11.09 15.20
N ASN A 167 6.72 11.58 15.47
CA ASN A 167 7.05 13.02 15.33
C ASN A 167 7.00 13.47 13.85
N THR A 168 7.54 12.66 12.93
CA THR A 168 7.57 12.94 11.49
C THR A 168 6.15 13.06 10.91
N ILE A 169 5.25 12.15 11.28
CA ILE A 169 3.84 12.17 10.86
C ILE A 169 3.14 13.43 11.38
N LYS A 170 3.33 13.77 12.66
CA LYS A 170 2.74 15.00 13.25
C LYS A 170 3.23 16.26 12.54
N GLN A 171 4.52 16.31 12.19
CA GLN A 171 5.07 17.45 11.48
C GLN A 171 4.53 17.52 10.04
N ALA A 172 4.45 16.39 9.32
CA ALA A 172 3.90 16.32 7.98
C ALA A 172 2.43 16.75 7.94
N ALA A 173 1.62 16.27 8.89
CA ALA A 173 0.24 16.67 9.07
C ALA A 173 0.10 18.18 9.28
N LYS A 174 0.92 18.75 10.18
CA LYS A 174 0.92 20.19 10.46
C LYS A 174 1.26 21.04 9.23
N LEU A 175 2.24 20.64 8.43
CA LEU A 175 2.67 21.35 7.23
C LEU A 175 1.64 21.31 6.09
N THR A 176 0.68 20.39 6.15
CA THR A 176 -0.42 20.24 5.17
C THR A 176 -1.79 20.37 5.83
N ALA A 177 -1.90 21.18 6.88
CA ALA A 177 -3.13 21.39 7.63
C ALA A 177 -4.28 21.96 6.77
N ASP A 178 -3.96 22.75 5.76
CA ASP A 178 -4.89 23.29 4.78
C ASP A 178 -5.49 22.23 3.81
N LYS A 179 -4.91 21.04 3.80
CA LYS A 179 -5.31 19.87 2.99
C LYS A 179 -5.57 18.63 3.85
N ASP A 180 -6.13 18.81 5.04
CA ASP A 180 -6.48 17.71 5.97
C ASP A 180 -5.31 16.76 6.30
N GLY A 181 -4.06 17.25 6.28
CA GLY A 181 -2.89 16.41 6.57
C GLY A 181 -2.44 15.52 5.40
N LEU A 182 -2.75 15.88 4.16
CA LEU A 182 -2.55 15.08 2.95
C LEU A 182 -1.14 14.51 2.78
N ALA A 183 -0.08 15.17 3.29
CA ALA A 183 1.26 14.61 3.24
C ALA A 183 1.34 13.22 3.93
N CYS A 184 0.55 13.00 4.98
CA CYS A 184 0.50 11.72 5.70
C CYS A 184 -0.11 10.59 4.84
N ALA A 185 -1.02 10.89 3.91
CA ALA A 185 -1.57 9.91 2.97
C ALA A 185 -0.51 9.35 2.00
N LYS A 186 0.62 10.04 1.84
CA LYS A 186 1.76 9.62 1.00
C LYS A 186 2.91 8.99 1.81
N LEU A 187 2.70 8.73 3.10
CA LEU A 187 3.70 8.19 4.03
C LEU A 187 3.18 6.93 4.71
N CYS A 188 3.96 5.86 4.64
CA CYS A 188 3.62 4.59 5.26
C CYS A 188 4.77 4.05 6.11
N VAL A 189 4.46 3.53 7.31
CA VAL A 189 5.43 2.89 8.21
C VAL A 189 5.18 1.40 8.20
N PHE A 190 6.23 0.58 8.07
CA PHE A 190 6.12 -0.86 7.83
C PHE A 190 6.84 -1.72 8.85
N ALA A 191 6.30 -2.94 9.04
CA ALA A 191 7.03 -4.13 9.42
C ALA A 191 7.06 -5.12 8.25
N ASN A 192 8.20 -5.81 8.05
CA ASN A 192 8.37 -6.84 7.03
C ASN A 192 8.00 -6.36 5.61
N ILE A 193 8.38 -5.16 5.22
CA ILE A 193 8.05 -4.60 3.91
C ILE A 193 8.59 -5.49 2.77
N PRO A 194 7.77 -5.92 1.81
CA PRO A 194 8.24 -6.59 0.60
C PRO A 194 9.06 -5.65 -0.29
N GLN A 195 9.96 -6.21 -1.10
CA GLN A 195 10.88 -5.46 -1.95
C GLN A 195 10.34 -5.19 -3.37
N ASP A 196 9.16 -5.69 -3.67
CA ASP A 196 8.55 -5.76 -5.01
C ASP A 196 7.11 -5.23 -5.05
N ILE A 197 6.73 -4.37 -4.10
CA ILE A 197 5.37 -3.81 -4.01
C ILE A 197 5.09 -2.89 -5.20
N PRO A 198 4.03 -3.15 -6.01
CA PRO A 198 3.60 -2.22 -7.05
C PRO A 198 2.70 -1.10 -6.53
N PHE A 199 2.12 -1.24 -5.33
CA PHE A 199 1.20 -0.26 -4.75
C PHE A 199 1.94 0.84 -3.96
N MET A 200 1.49 2.11 -4.08
CA MET A 200 1.93 3.24 -3.26
C MET A 200 1.14 3.23 -1.92
N ALA A 201 1.64 3.79 -0.84
CA ALA A 201 2.87 4.50 -0.53
C ALA A 201 4.04 3.60 -0.12
N GLY A 202 3.94 2.27 -0.28
CA GLY A 202 4.97 1.32 0.13
C GLY A 202 5.97 0.95 -0.96
N ALA A 203 5.71 1.30 -2.22
CA ALA A 203 6.54 0.87 -3.33
C ALA A 203 7.98 1.41 -3.23
N TYR A 204 8.94 0.51 -3.42
CA TYR A 204 10.33 0.81 -3.67
C TYR A 204 10.97 -0.38 -4.40
N LEU A 205 12.10 -0.17 -5.05
CA LEU A 205 12.85 -1.26 -5.67
C LEU A 205 13.84 -1.84 -4.66
N GLY A 206 13.74 -3.13 -4.39
CA GLY A 206 14.62 -3.86 -3.49
C GLY A 206 16.09 -3.86 -3.93
N ILE A 207 16.98 -4.09 -2.95
CA ILE A 207 18.45 -4.07 -3.20
C ILE A 207 18.89 -5.23 -4.10
N GLY A 208 18.16 -6.35 -4.08
CA GLY A 208 18.47 -7.55 -4.88
C GLY A 208 17.79 -7.60 -6.25
N GLU A 209 17.08 -6.55 -6.64
CA GLU A 209 16.35 -6.48 -7.90
C GLU A 209 17.24 -6.10 -9.10
N ALA A 210 16.69 -6.33 -10.31
CA ALA A 210 17.34 -5.95 -11.56
C ALA A 210 17.46 -4.42 -11.71
N ASP A 211 18.21 -3.96 -12.74
CA ASP A 211 18.35 -2.54 -13.07
C ASP A 211 17.02 -1.85 -13.38
N ALA A 212 16.09 -2.58 -13.99
CA ALA A 212 14.71 -2.18 -14.18
C ALA A 212 13.81 -3.43 -14.19
N VAL A 213 12.56 -3.30 -13.72
CA VAL A 213 11.60 -4.41 -13.64
C VAL A 213 10.16 -3.88 -13.68
N ILE A 214 9.24 -4.59 -14.34
CA ILE A 214 7.81 -4.29 -14.27
C ILE A 214 7.15 -5.14 -13.20
N ASN A 215 6.54 -4.48 -12.21
CA ASN A 215 5.64 -5.08 -11.23
C ASN A 215 4.20 -4.61 -11.50
N MET A 216 3.26 -5.55 -11.44
CA MET A 216 1.87 -5.34 -11.79
C MET A 216 0.97 -5.44 -10.54
N GLY A 217 0.08 -4.49 -10.36
CA GLY A 217 -0.99 -4.57 -9.38
C GLY A 217 -2.35 -4.70 -10.05
N VAL A 218 -3.06 -5.78 -9.77
CA VAL A 218 -4.44 -5.98 -10.21
C VAL A 218 -5.39 -5.94 -9.03
N SER A 219 -6.58 -5.42 -9.27
CA SER A 219 -7.61 -5.29 -8.25
C SER A 219 -8.96 -5.77 -8.79
N GLY A 220 -9.82 -6.20 -7.91
CA GLY A 220 -11.14 -6.67 -8.32
C GLY A 220 -12.07 -6.99 -7.15
N PRO A 221 -12.26 -6.07 -6.16
CA PRO A 221 -13.29 -6.27 -5.14
C PRO A 221 -14.67 -6.46 -5.76
N GLY A 222 -15.01 -5.66 -6.77
CA GLY A 222 -16.27 -5.76 -7.50
C GLY A 222 -16.45 -7.10 -8.23
N VAL A 223 -15.38 -7.64 -8.81
CA VAL A 223 -15.40 -8.95 -9.49
C VAL A 223 -15.70 -10.07 -8.48
N VAL A 224 -15.00 -10.06 -7.33
CA VAL A 224 -15.22 -11.05 -6.27
C VAL A 224 -16.61 -10.93 -5.68
N LYS A 225 -17.07 -9.71 -5.39
CA LYS A 225 -18.42 -9.46 -4.89
C LYS A 225 -19.50 -10.03 -5.81
N LYS A 226 -19.47 -9.65 -7.09
CA LYS A 226 -20.45 -10.13 -8.07
C LYS A 226 -20.42 -11.63 -8.27
N ALA A 227 -19.23 -12.25 -8.19
CA ALA A 227 -19.11 -13.71 -8.25
C ALA A 227 -19.83 -14.37 -7.07
N ILE A 228 -19.69 -13.84 -5.85
CA ILE A 228 -20.37 -14.34 -4.66
C ILE A 228 -21.88 -14.13 -4.76
N ASP A 229 -22.33 -12.93 -5.14
CA ASP A 229 -23.76 -12.60 -5.25
C ASP A 229 -24.47 -13.54 -6.22
N ARG A 230 -23.94 -13.72 -7.46
CA ARG A 230 -24.50 -14.64 -8.46
C ARG A 230 -24.54 -16.09 -7.97
N ALA A 231 -23.52 -16.53 -7.26
CA ALA A 231 -23.48 -17.90 -6.77
C ALA A 231 -24.53 -18.13 -5.66
N LEU A 232 -24.71 -17.17 -4.76
CA LEU A 232 -25.73 -17.22 -3.71
C LEU A 232 -27.15 -17.04 -4.25
N GLU A 233 -27.36 -16.25 -5.31
CA GLU A 233 -28.63 -16.16 -6.02
C GLU A 233 -29.01 -17.50 -6.67
N ALA A 234 -28.02 -18.20 -7.23
CA ALA A 234 -28.25 -19.51 -7.85
C ALA A 234 -28.39 -20.65 -6.83
N ASN A 235 -27.69 -20.56 -5.70
CA ASN A 235 -27.75 -21.53 -4.59
C ASN A 235 -27.50 -20.82 -3.25
N PRO A 236 -28.59 -20.46 -2.52
CA PRO A 236 -28.47 -19.79 -1.22
C PRO A 236 -27.83 -20.64 -0.12
N ASP A 237 -27.76 -21.97 -0.30
CA ASP A 237 -27.27 -22.93 0.70
C ASP A 237 -25.76 -23.22 0.54
N LEU A 238 -25.01 -22.39 -0.22
CA LEU A 238 -23.55 -22.55 -0.33
C LEU A 238 -22.89 -22.40 1.04
N ASP A 239 -22.04 -23.37 1.39
CA ASP A 239 -21.21 -23.28 2.57
C ASP A 239 -19.97 -22.39 2.35
N LEU A 240 -19.31 -22.00 3.45
CA LEU A 240 -18.12 -21.13 3.42
C LEU A 240 -16.94 -21.75 2.65
N GLY A 241 -16.82 -23.08 2.61
CA GLY A 241 -15.80 -23.79 1.83
C GLY A 241 -16.04 -23.62 0.33
N GLN A 242 -17.30 -23.76 -0.11
CA GLN A 242 -17.71 -23.57 -1.50
C GLN A 242 -17.53 -22.11 -1.93
N ILE A 243 -17.86 -21.16 -1.06
CA ILE A 243 -17.61 -19.72 -1.30
C ILE A 243 -16.10 -19.44 -1.39
N SER A 244 -15.27 -20.01 -0.53
CA SER A 244 -13.81 -19.88 -0.60
C SER A 244 -13.24 -20.40 -1.92
N GLU A 245 -13.71 -21.57 -2.41
CA GLU A 245 -13.31 -22.09 -3.71
C GLU A 245 -13.75 -21.20 -4.88
N LEU A 246 -14.91 -20.56 -4.78
CA LEU A 246 -15.37 -19.58 -5.76
C LEU A 246 -14.44 -18.36 -5.80
N ILE A 247 -14.14 -17.78 -4.64
CA ILE A 247 -13.23 -16.63 -4.50
C ILE A 247 -11.85 -16.98 -5.09
N LYS A 248 -11.32 -18.16 -4.74
CA LYS A 248 -10.04 -18.64 -5.26
C LYS A 248 -10.03 -18.73 -6.79
N LYS A 249 -11.08 -19.30 -7.41
CA LYS A 249 -11.21 -19.39 -8.87
C LYS A 249 -11.33 -18.04 -9.55
N THR A 250 -12.06 -17.10 -8.94
CA THR A 250 -12.20 -15.73 -9.44
C THR A 250 -10.85 -15.00 -9.38
N SER A 251 -10.18 -15.09 -8.25
CA SER A 251 -8.85 -14.52 -8.03
C SER A 251 -7.79 -15.07 -9.00
N TYR A 252 -7.84 -16.36 -9.29
CA TYR A 252 -7.02 -16.99 -10.32
C TYR A 252 -7.19 -16.31 -11.69
N LYS A 253 -8.43 -16.09 -12.13
CA LYS A 253 -8.72 -15.46 -13.43
C LYS A 253 -8.19 -14.03 -13.49
N VAL A 254 -8.47 -13.23 -12.45
CA VAL A 254 -8.01 -11.82 -12.34
C VAL A 254 -6.48 -11.75 -12.42
N THR A 255 -5.78 -12.61 -11.69
CA THR A 255 -4.31 -12.66 -11.70
C THR A 255 -3.76 -13.02 -13.08
N ARG A 256 -4.38 -13.99 -13.78
CA ARG A 256 -3.94 -14.38 -15.15
C ARG A 256 -4.06 -13.23 -16.15
N VAL A 257 -5.11 -12.43 -16.04
CA VAL A 257 -5.27 -11.23 -16.88
C VAL A 257 -4.18 -10.22 -16.59
N GLY A 258 -3.91 -9.95 -15.31
CA GLY A 258 -2.81 -9.05 -14.92
C GLY A 258 -1.45 -9.52 -15.41
N GLU A 259 -1.13 -10.80 -15.25
CA GLU A 259 0.13 -11.36 -15.73
C GLU A 259 0.29 -11.19 -17.27
N LEU A 260 -0.77 -11.44 -18.04
CA LEU A 260 -0.75 -11.27 -19.48
C LEU A 260 -0.38 -9.84 -19.88
N ILE A 261 -1.08 -8.87 -19.30
CA ILE A 261 -0.86 -7.44 -19.57
C ILE A 261 0.53 -7.02 -19.11
N GLY A 262 0.93 -7.41 -17.89
CA GLY A 262 2.22 -7.04 -17.33
C GLY A 262 3.41 -7.57 -18.12
N ARG A 263 3.33 -8.79 -18.61
CA ARG A 263 4.37 -9.37 -19.49
C ARG A 263 4.46 -8.61 -20.81
N GLU A 264 3.33 -8.26 -21.41
CA GLU A 264 3.34 -7.50 -22.67
C GLU A 264 3.91 -6.09 -22.48
N VAL A 265 3.62 -5.43 -21.35
CA VAL A 265 4.26 -4.14 -21.00
C VAL A 265 5.77 -4.33 -20.83
N ALA A 266 6.22 -5.32 -20.08
CA ALA A 266 7.63 -5.61 -19.86
C ALA A 266 8.38 -5.91 -21.17
N ASP A 267 7.81 -6.73 -22.04
CA ASP A 267 8.38 -7.06 -23.33
C ASP A 267 8.51 -5.83 -24.25
N ASN A 268 7.50 -4.94 -24.26
CA ASN A 268 7.55 -3.70 -25.04
C ASN A 268 8.59 -2.71 -24.51
N LEU A 269 8.78 -2.65 -23.19
CA LEU A 269 9.83 -1.83 -22.55
C LEU A 269 11.20 -2.50 -22.58
N LYS A 270 11.29 -3.79 -22.95
CA LYS A 270 12.52 -4.60 -22.95
C LYS A 270 13.15 -4.71 -21.55
N VAL A 271 12.32 -4.83 -20.52
CA VAL A 271 12.73 -5.05 -19.14
C VAL A 271 12.15 -6.36 -18.60
N PRO A 272 12.74 -6.97 -17.57
CA PRO A 272 12.17 -8.16 -16.93
C PRO A 272 10.76 -7.91 -16.39
N PHE A 273 9.91 -8.93 -16.45
CA PHE A 273 8.69 -8.98 -15.67
C PHE A 273 9.00 -9.50 -14.26
N GLY A 274 8.61 -8.75 -13.24
CA GLY A 274 8.79 -9.07 -11.82
C GLY A 274 7.61 -9.86 -11.27
N VAL A 275 6.66 -9.21 -10.61
CA VAL A 275 5.54 -9.87 -9.93
C VAL A 275 4.18 -9.34 -10.36
N VAL A 276 3.16 -10.20 -10.13
CA VAL A 276 1.76 -9.78 -10.05
C VAL A 276 1.35 -9.74 -8.59
N ASP A 277 0.87 -8.60 -8.16
CA ASP A 277 0.21 -8.41 -6.87
C ASP A 277 -1.31 -8.40 -7.11
N LEU A 278 -1.99 -9.43 -6.63
CA LEU A 278 -3.45 -9.44 -6.59
C LEU A 278 -3.91 -8.94 -5.23
N SER A 279 -4.25 -7.68 -5.18
CA SER A 279 -4.81 -7.06 -3.98
C SER A 279 -6.24 -6.61 -4.23
N LEU A 280 -7.15 -6.99 -3.34
CA LEU A 280 -8.48 -6.39 -3.31
C LEU A 280 -8.33 -4.99 -2.71
N ALA A 281 -7.85 -4.06 -3.52
CA ALA A 281 -7.65 -2.67 -3.17
C ALA A 281 -8.88 -1.87 -3.67
N PRO A 282 -9.78 -1.46 -2.77
CA PRO A 282 -11.01 -0.79 -3.15
C PRO A 282 -10.76 0.62 -3.69
N THR A 283 -11.82 1.21 -4.24
CA THR A 283 -11.89 2.63 -4.55
C THR A 283 -13.15 3.24 -3.92
N PRO A 284 -13.25 4.58 -3.83
CA PRO A 284 -14.46 5.24 -3.36
C PRO A 284 -15.68 5.08 -4.29
N ASN A 285 -15.55 4.29 -5.35
CA ASN A 285 -16.63 4.05 -6.31
C ASN A 285 -17.61 2.99 -5.80
N VAL A 286 -18.89 3.17 -6.11
CA VAL A 286 -19.93 2.17 -5.81
C VAL A 286 -19.64 0.87 -6.56
N GLY A 287 -19.70 -0.25 -5.86
CA GLY A 287 -19.48 -1.58 -6.43
C GLY A 287 -18.00 -2.04 -6.46
N ASP A 288 -17.07 -1.22 -5.95
CA ASP A 288 -15.65 -1.57 -5.83
C ASP A 288 -15.20 -1.49 -4.36
N SER A 289 -15.88 -2.23 -3.47
CA SER A 289 -15.72 -2.17 -2.02
C SER A 289 -15.46 -3.55 -1.43
N VAL A 290 -14.43 -3.66 -0.60
CA VAL A 290 -14.19 -4.85 0.24
C VAL A 290 -15.26 -4.95 1.33
N GLY A 291 -15.75 -3.81 1.84
CA GLY A 291 -16.87 -3.78 2.78
C GLY A 291 -18.16 -4.41 2.21
N GLU A 292 -18.42 -4.26 0.91
CA GLU A 292 -19.55 -4.91 0.23
C GLU A 292 -19.38 -6.43 0.13
N ILE A 293 -18.16 -6.94 -0.02
CA ILE A 293 -17.90 -8.40 0.01
C ILE A 293 -18.36 -9.01 1.35
N PHE A 294 -18.12 -8.32 2.47
CA PHE A 294 -18.60 -8.80 3.78
C PHE A 294 -20.13 -8.84 3.85
N GLN A 295 -20.82 -7.89 3.21
CA GLN A 295 -22.28 -7.90 3.13
C GLN A 295 -22.78 -9.09 2.29
N SER A 296 -22.14 -9.37 1.16
CA SER A 296 -22.44 -10.57 0.36
C SER A 296 -22.20 -11.87 1.13
N LEU A 297 -21.22 -11.91 2.06
CA LEU A 297 -20.99 -13.03 2.96
C LEU A 297 -22.00 -13.11 4.11
N GLY A 298 -23.00 -12.23 4.18
CA GLY A 298 -24.06 -12.22 5.17
C GLY A 298 -23.77 -11.41 6.43
N LEU A 299 -22.68 -10.63 6.49
CA LEU A 299 -22.43 -9.70 7.58
C LEU A 299 -23.16 -8.37 7.31
N ARG A 300 -23.82 -7.82 8.34
CA ARG A 300 -24.49 -6.52 8.20
C ARG A 300 -23.56 -5.39 7.81
N SER A 301 -22.32 -5.42 8.30
CA SER A 301 -21.28 -4.43 8.05
C SER A 301 -19.92 -5.01 8.45
N ILE A 302 -18.85 -4.45 7.91
CA ILE A 302 -17.52 -4.65 8.49
C ILE A 302 -17.48 -4.07 9.91
N GLY A 303 -16.73 -4.71 10.81
CA GLY A 303 -16.59 -4.31 12.23
C GLY A 303 -17.44 -5.14 13.19
N VAL A 304 -18.58 -5.71 12.75
CA VAL A 304 -19.42 -6.58 13.59
C VAL A 304 -18.71 -7.91 13.92
N PRO A 305 -19.13 -8.64 14.98
CA PRO A 305 -18.65 -10.00 15.23
C PRO A 305 -18.78 -10.88 13.98
N GLY A 306 -17.72 -11.66 13.67
CA GLY A 306 -17.60 -12.44 12.43
C GLY A 306 -16.67 -11.81 11.39
N THR A 307 -16.43 -10.49 11.43
CA THR A 307 -15.58 -9.78 10.45
C THR A 307 -14.17 -10.36 10.37
N THR A 308 -13.53 -10.67 11.51
CA THR A 308 -12.16 -11.22 11.51
C THR A 308 -12.11 -12.59 10.81
N ALA A 309 -13.11 -13.46 11.05
CA ALA A 309 -13.19 -14.77 10.41
C ALA A 309 -13.45 -14.63 8.89
N ALA A 310 -14.37 -13.75 8.50
CA ALA A 310 -14.68 -13.49 7.08
C ALA A 310 -13.48 -12.90 6.34
N LEU A 311 -12.73 -11.96 6.97
CA LEU A 311 -11.51 -11.40 6.38
C LEU A 311 -10.42 -12.47 6.25
N ALA A 312 -10.25 -13.35 7.23
CA ALA A 312 -9.30 -14.46 7.15
C ALA A 312 -9.62 -15.39 5.97
N LEU A 313 -10.90 -15.76 5.80
CA LEU A 313 -11.36 -16.56 4.66
C LEU A 313 -11.09 -15.86 3.33
N LEU A 314 -11.48 -14.58 3.21
CA LEU A 314 -11.31 -13.78 2.01
C LEU A 314 -9.84 -13.66 1.63
N ASN A 315 -8.99 -13.25 2.58
CA ASN A 315 -7.56 -13.03 2.36
C ASN A 315 -6.84 -14.31 1.94
N ASP A 316 -7.11 -15.43 2.59
CA ASP A 316 -6.52 -16.73 2.27
C ASP A 316 -6.96 -17.24 0.88
N ALA A 317 -8.26 -17.13 0.56
CA ALA A 317 -8.79 -17.54 -0.74
C ALA A 317 -8.20 -16.73 -1.90
N VAL A 318 -8.06 -15.41 -1.72
CA VAL A 318 -7.43 -14.51 -2.71
C VAL A 318 -5.97 -14.87 -2.92
N LYS A 319 -5.19 -15.05 -1.85
CA LYS A 319 -3.77 -15.45 -1.94
C LYS A 319 -3.59 -16.79 -2.63
N LYS A 320 -4.41 -17.79 -2.31
CA LYS A 320 -4.39 -19.10 -2.98
C LYS A 320 -4.71 -18.98 -4.47
N GLY A 321 -5.71 -18.18 -4.83
CA GLY A 321 -6.03 -17.92 -6.24
C GLY A 321 -4.86 -17.32 -7.02
N GLY A 322 -4.23 -16.28 -6.49
CA GLY A 322 -3.04 -15.66 -7.05
C GLY A 322 -1.87 -16.64 -7.19
N ALA A 323 -1.52 -17.36 -6.11
CA ALA A 323 -0.39 -18.29 -6.08
C ALA A 323 -0.50 -19.43 -7.10
N PHE A 324 -1.71 -19.88 -7.42
CA PHE A 324 -1.93 -20.89 -8.48
C PHE A 324 -1.97 -20.29 -9.88
N ALA A 325 -2.20 -18.99 -10.00
CA ALA A 325 -2.32 -18.34 -11.31
C ALA A 325 -0.97 -17.99 -11.94
N SER A 326 0.01 -17.62 -11.13
CA SER A 326 1.33 -17.17 -11.58
C SER A 326 2.44 -17.73 -10.71
N SER A 327 3.57 -18.04 -11.32
CA SER A 327 4.81 -18.36 -10.60
C SER A 327 5.53 -17.12 -10.05
N ARG A 328 5.02 -15.93 -10.36
CA ARG A 328 5.58 -14.64 -9.98
C ARG A 328 4.53 -13.79 -9.25
N VAL A 329 4.06 -14.30 -8.11
CA VAL A 329 3.18 -13.57 -7.21
C VAL A 329 4.04 -12.91 -6.13
N GLY A 330 3.79 -11.63 -5.85
CA GLY A 330 4.57 -10.86 -4.89
C GLY A 330 3.77 -9.67 -4.35
N GLY A 331 4.48 -8.67 -3.89
CA GLY A 331 3.90 -7.48 -3.30
C GLY A 331 3.13 -7.76 -2.02
N LEU A 332 1.95 -7.18 -1.89
CA LEU A 332 1.11 -7.28 -0.70
C LEU A 332 0.01 -8.34 -0.82
N SER A 333 -0.35 -8.73 -2.01
CA SER A 333 -1.41 -9.69 -2.38
C SER A 333 -2.40 -10.09 -1.27
N GLY A 334 -3.70 -9.86 -1.50
CA GLY A 334 -4.76 -10.20 -0.55
C GLY A 334 -5.80 -9.11 -0.37
N ALA A 335 -6.48 -9.06 0.77
CA ALA A 335 -7.53 -8.10 1.04
C ALA A 335 -6.99 -6.88 1.79
N PHE A 336 -7.23 -5.67 1.26
CA PHE A 336 -6.95 -4.38 1.88
C PHE A 336 -8.17 -3.87 2.62
N ILE A 337 -7.95 -3.08 3.66
CA ILE A 337 -9.01 -2.46 4.46
C ILE A 337 -8.78 -0.95 4.66
N PRO A 338 -8.50 -0.18 3.60
CA PRO A 338 -8.26 1.26 3.72
C PRO A 338 -9.57 1.99 4.06
N VAL A 339 -9.58 2.76 5.15
CA VAL A 339 -10.83 3.35 5.65
C VAL A 339 -11.37 4.43 4.72
N SER A 340 -10.53 5.27 4.15
CA SER A 340 -11.00 6.36 3.28
C SER A 340 -11.22 5.96 1.82
N GLU A 341 -10.54 4.92 1.35
CA GLU A 341 -10.59 4.48 -0.05
C GLU A 341 -11.73 3.48 -0.31
N ASP A 342 -12.44 3.00 0.73
CA ASP A 342 -13.58 2.08 0.64
C ASP A 342 -14.85 2.74 1.15
N LEU A 343 -15.85 2.90 0.27
CA LEU A 343 -17.11 3.56 0.60
C LEU A 343 -17.83 2.91 1.79
N ASN A 344 -17.87 1.58 1.85
CA ASN A 344 -18.58 0.84 2.91
C ASN A 344 -17.79 0.80 4.23
N ILE A 345 -16.45 0.75 4.17
CA ILE A 345 -15.62 0.82 5.38
C ILE A 345 -15.71 2.23 5.98
N SER A 346 -15.65 3.28 5.15
CA SER A 346 -15.85 4.66 5.58
C SER A 346 -17.22 4.87 6.22
N GLU A 347 -18.27 4.31 5.64
CA GLU A 347 -19.63 4.37 6.19
C GLU A 347 -19.76 3.57 7.49
N ALA A 348 -19.10 2.42 7.62
CA ALA A 348 -19.05 1.64 8.85
C ALA A 348 -18.35 2.41 9.98
N ALA A 349 -17.27 3.11 9.66
CA ALA A 349 -16.57 4.02 10.58
C ALA A 349 -17.49 5.16 11.04
N ARG A 350 -18.18 5.80 10.09
CA ARG A 350 -19.15 6.87 10.38
C ARG A 350 -20.29 6.42 11.30
N LYS A 351 -20.75 5.18 11.15
CA LYS A 351 -21.81 4.59 11.98
C LYS A 351 -21.31 4.01 13.31
N GLY A 352 -20.00 4.04 13.56
CA GLY A 352 -19.39 3.47 14.76
C GLY A 352 -19.40 1.93 14.81
N TYR A 353 -19.56 1.26 13.65
CA TYR A 353 -19.48 -0.21 13.60
C TYR A 353 -18.04 -0.72 13.59
N ILE A 354 -17.09 0.11 13.14
CA ILE A 354 -15.67 -0.18 13.18
C ILE A 354 -14.92 1.02 13.77
N GLY A 355 -14.01 0.76 14.68
CA GLY A 355 -13.11 1.73 15.28
C GLY A 355 -11.66 1.26 15.16
N LEU A 356 -10.72 2.09 15.61
CA LEU A 356 -9.29 1.82 15.50
C LEU A 356 -8.90 0.48 16.15
N ASP A 357 -9.38 0.19 17.37
CA ASP A 357 -9.09 -1.07 18.08
C ASP A 357 -9.53 -2.30 17.27
N LYS A 358 -10.67 -2.20 16.55
CA LYS A 358 -11.17 -3.29 15.72
C LYS A 358 -10.38 -3.39 14.41
N LEU A 359 -9.96 -2.26 13.84
CA LEU A 359 -9.06 -2.24 12.68
C LEU A 359 -7.74 -2.92 13.03
N GLU A 360 -7.07 -2.53 14.11
CA GLU A 360 -5.85 -3.18 14.59
C GLU A 360 -6.05 -4.70 14.75
N ALA A 361 -7.13 -5.13 15.40
CA ALA A 361 -7.40 -6.57 15.59
C ALA A 361 -7.50 -7.33 14.26
N ILE A 362 -8.17 -6.78 13.24
CA ILE A 362 -8.36 -7.45 11.95
C ILE A 362 -7.14 -7.35 11.03
N THR A 363 -6.19 -6.45 11.31
CA THR A 363 -4.92 -6.41 10.56
C THR A 363 -4.08 -7.67 10.76
N SER A 364 -4.32 -8.42 11.82
CA SER A 364 -3.70 -9.75 12.01
C SER A 364 -4.01 -10.73 10.87
N VAL A 365 -5.10 -10.57 10.14
CA VAL A 365 -5.57 -11.46 9.07
C VAL A 365 -5.74 -10.77 7.70
N CYS A 366 -5.53 -9.46 7.58
CA CYS A 366 -5.51 -8.76 6.29
C CYS A 366 -4.14 -8.87 5.60
N SER A 367 -3.95 -8.24 4.46
CA SER A 367 -2.67 -8.26 3.73
C SER A 367 -1.77 -7.05 3.97
N VAL A 368 -2.30 -5.94 4.46
CA VAL A 368 -1.54 -4.69 4.59
C VAL A 368 -1.38 -4.24 6.03
N GLY A 369 -2.46 -3.88 6.72
CA GLY A 369 -2.40 -3.26 8.05
C GLY A 369 -3.40 -2.13 8.18
N LEU A 370 -3.11 -1.18 9.06
CA LEU A 370 -3.82 0.08 9.20
C LEU A 370 -3.56 0.95 7.96
N ASP A 371 -4.61 1.32 7.26
CA ASP A 371 -4.46 1.99 5.98
C ASP A 371 -5.45 3.13 5.80
N MET A 372 -4.93 4.33 5.55
CA MET A 372 -5.71 5.56 5.37
C MET A 372 -6.61 5.90 6.57
N ASP A 373 -6.08 5.71 7.78
CA ASP A 373 -6.82 5.95 9.02
C ASP A 373 -6.67 7.41 9.46
N ALA A 374 -7.75 8.19 9.30
CA ALA A 374 -7.84 9.54 9.82
C ALA A 374 -8.08 9.50 11.32
N ILE A 375 -7.25 10.21 12.08
CA ILE A 375 -7.32 10.32 13.56
C ILE A 375 -7.35 11.80 14.00
N PRO A 376 -7.76 12.12 15.24
CA PRO A 376 -7.80 13.49 15.73
C PRO A 376 -6.45 14.21 15.60
N GLY A 377 -6.48 15.45 15.15
CA GLY A 377 -5.28 16.25 14.93
C GLY A 377 -4.50 16.59 16.19
N ASP A 378 -5.12 16.54 17.37
CA ASP A 378 -4.51 16.75 18.68
C ASP A 378 -3.88 15.48 19.28
N THR A 379 -4.04 14.31 18.64
CA THR A 379 -3.34 13.07 19.04
C THR A 379 -1.84 13.32 19.14
N SER A 380 -1.23 12.97 20.29
CA SER A 380 0.20 13.21 20.54
C SER A 380 1.10 12.37 19.62
N ALA A 381 2.33 12.81 19.39
CA ALA A 381 3.30 12.06 18.59
C ALA A 381 3.60 10.68 19.21
N GLU A 382 3.63 10.61 20.54
CA GLU A 382 3.82 9.37 21.29
C GLU A 382 2.64 8.42 21.13
N THR A 383 1.39 8.93 21.10
CA THR A 383 0.21 8.10 20.83
C THR A 383 0.21 7.59 19.39
N VAL A 384 0.57 8.42 18.41
CA VAL A 384 0.77 7.97 17.02
C VAL A 384 1.85 6.89 16.95
N ALA A 385 2.96 7.07 17.65
CA ALA A 385 4.03 6.08 17.75
C ALA A 385 3.56 4.78 18.44
N ALA A 386 2.67 4.86 19.44
CA ALA A 386 2.11 3.68 20.12
C ALA A 386 1.24 2.85 19.15
N ILE A 387 0.35 3.49 18.40
CA ILE A 387 -0.46 2.82 17.36
C ILE A 387 0.46 2.14 16.32
N ILE A 388 1.51 2.82 15.88
CA ILE A 388 2.51 2.21 14.99
C ILE A 388 3.17 1.00 15.65
N ALA A 389 3.56 1.10 16.93
CA ALA A 389 4.21 -0.01 17.64
C ALA A 389 3.31 -1.25 17.75
N ASP A 390 2.01 -1.07 18.02
CA ASP A 390 1.03 -2.14 18.10
C ASP A 390 0.87 -2.83 16.75
N GLU A 391 0.75 -2.07 15.68
CA GLU A 391 0.66 -2.60 14.32
C GLU A 391 1.94 -3.35 13.89
N MET A 392 3.12 -2.80 14.25
CA MET A 392 4.40 -3.48 14.00
C MET A 392 4.52 -4.78 14.80
N ALA A 393 4.01 -4.83 16.03
CA ALA A 393 4.01 -6.04 16.85
C ALA A 393 3.15 -7.14 16.21
N ILE A 394 1.97 -6.81 15.68
CA ILE A 394 1.12 -7.73 14.93
C ILE A 394 1.90 -8.32 13.73
N GLY A 395 2.57 -7.49 12.95
CA GLY A 395 3.36 -7.93 11.80
C GLY A 395 4.54 -8.81 12.18
N VAL A 396 5.31 -8.41 13.18
CA VAL A 396 6.52 -9.12 13.64
C VAL A 396 6.17 -10.50 14.20
N ILE A 397 5.15 -10.59 15.05
CA ILE A 397 4.75 -11.86 15.70
C ILE A 397 4.12 -12.82 14.69
N ASN A 398 3.31 -12.33 13.76
CA ASN A 398 2.63 -13.16 12.77
C ASN A 398 3.47 -13.43 11.51
N ASN A 399 4.70 -12.95 11.45
CA ASN A 399 5.59 -13.04 10.28
C ASN A 399 4.89 -12.60 8.98
N LYS A 400 4.22 -11.49 9.05
CA LYS A 400 3.50 -10.89 7.92
C LYS A 400 3.87 -9.42 7.74
N THR A 401 3.66 -8.88 6.56
CA THR A 401 3.73 -7.44 6.36
C THR A 401 2.59 -6.76 7.10
N THR A 402 2.92 -5.73 7.86
CA THR A 402 1.95 -4.75 8.35
C THR A 402 2.43 -3.35 8.03
N ALA A 403 1.48 -2.45 7.83
CA ALA A 403 1.69 -1.06 7.52
C ALA A 403 0.85 -0.19 8.46
N ALA A 404 1.31 1.03 8.72
CA ALA A 404 0.53 2.07 9.38
C ALA A 404 0.58 3.34 8.53
N ARG A 405 -0.55 3.70 7.91
CA ARG A 405 -0.77 4.95 7.17
C ARG A 405 -1.80 5.78 7.94
N LEU A 406 -1.30 6.50 8.95
CA LEU A 406 -2.09 7.30 9.89
C LEU A 406 -2.10 8.77 9.49
N ILE A 407 -3.26 9.40 9.54
CA ILE A 407 -3.44 10.81 9.16
C ILE A 407 -4.04 11.58 10.34
N PRO A 408 -3.19 12.16 11.23
CA PRO A 408 -3.67 13.10 12.23
C PRO A 408 -4.18 14.38 11.54
N VAL A 409 -5.49 14.64 11.57
CA VAL A 409 -6.11 15.74 10.81
C VAL A 409 -6.12 17.02 11.65
N PRO A 410 -5.25 18.03 11.35
CA PRO A 410 -5.12 19.21 12.18
C PRO A 410 -6.43 19.99 12.32
N GLY A 411 -6.78 20.36 13.56
CA GLY A 411 -7.98 21.14 13.87
C GLY A 411 -9.28 20.36 13.89
N LYS A 412 -9.26 19.07 13.53
CA LYS A 412 -10.46 18.21 13.52
C LYS A 412 -10.42 17.17 14.64
N LYS A 413 -11.61 16.67 15.01
CA LYS A 413 -11.84 15.73 16.11
C LYS A 413 -12.52 14.45 15.61
N ALA A 414 -12.57 13.43 16.47
CA ALA A 414 -13.31 12.21 16.20
C ALA A 414 -14.76 12.52 15.82
N GLY A 415 -15.24 11.89 14.74
CA GLY A 415 -16.56 12.10 14.15
C GLY A 415 -16.62 13.18 13.06
N ASP A 416 -15.61 14.06 12.95
CA ASP A 416 -15.50 14.98 11.81
C ASP A 416 -15.11 14.22 10.53
N ASN A 417 -15.25 14.86 9.36
CA ASN A 417 -14.83 14.28 8.09
C ASN A 417 -13.50 14.89 7.59
N ALA A 418 -12.66 14.03 7.03
CA ALA A 418 -11.45 14.39 6.30
C ALA A 418 -11.61 14.08 4.81
N TYR A 419 -11.08 14.95 3.92
CA TYR A 419 -11.23 14.86 2.48
C TYR A 419 -9.84 14.85 1.83
N PHE A 420 -9.49 13.74 1.17
CA PHE A 420 -8.19 13.56 0.53
C PHE A 420 -8.26 13.67 -1.00
N GLY A 421 -9.47 13.49 -1.56
CA GLY A 421 -9.74 13.62 -2.99
C GLY A 421 -9.30 12.42 -3.84
N GLY A 422 -9.81 12.36 -5.07
CA GLY A 422 -9.45 11.31 -6.04
C GLY A 422 -9.62 9.90 -5.50
N LEU A 423 -8.64 9.04 -5.74
CA LEU A 423 -8.62 7.65 -5.26
C LEU A 423 -8.41 7.54 -3.74
N LEU A 424 -7.90 8.58 -3.08
CA LEU A 424 -7.68 8.57 -1.63
C LEU A 424 -8.98 8.78 -0.83
N GLY A 425 -10.04 9.26 -1.49
CA GLY A 425 -11.39 9.31 -0.95
C GLY A 425 -11.59 10.29 0.20
N GLN A 426 -12.45 9.88 1.12
CA GLN A 426 -12.80 10.62 2.34
C GLN A 426 -13.04 9.66 3.50
N SER A 427 -12.78 10.12 4.72
CA SER A 427 -12.98 9.31 5.92
C SER A 427 -13.61 10.12 7.05
N THR A 428 -14.38 9.44 7.90
CA THR A 428 -14.68 9.93 9.23
C THR A 428 -13.46 9.73 10.11
N ILE A 429 -13.12 10.75 10.90
CA ILE A 429 -12.01 10.70 11.86
C ILE A 429 -12.35 9.72 12.98
N LEU A 430 -11.54 8.67 13.11
CA LEU A 430 -11.72 7.61 14.09
C LEU A 430 -11.34 8.11 15.50
N PRO A 431 -12.09 7.75 16.55
CA PRO A 431 -11.69 8.04 17.90
C PRO A 431 -10.41 7.26 18.26
N VAL A 432 -9.49 7.92 18.96
CA VAL A 432 -8.30 7.29 19.55
C VAL A 432 -8.51 7.21 21.05
N ASN A 433 -8.23 6.06 21.63
CA ASN A 433 -8.30 5.87 23.07
C ASN A 433 -7.10 6.59 23.73
N ASN A 434 -7.37 7.75 24.31
CA ASN A 434 -6.40 8.56 25.04
C ASN A 434 -6.48 8.36 26.57
N GLY A 435 -7.11 7.29 27.03
CA GLY A 435 -7.44 7.08 28.45
C GLY A 435 -6.24 6.99 29.39
N GLN A 436 -5.08 6.60 28.89
CA GLN A 436 -3.81 6.71 29.60
C GLN A 436 -2.66 6.87 28.60
N ASP A 437 -1.83 7.86 28.86
CA ASP A 437 -0.73 8.27 28.03
C ASP A 437 0.33 7.15 27.85
N ALA A 438 0.57 6.71 26.61
CA ALA A 438 1.61 5.74 26.26
C ALA A 438 3.04 6.33 26.32
N ASN A 439 3.20 7.61 26.66
CA ASN A 439 4.45 8.37 26.59
C ASN A 439 5.61 7.66 27.27
N ARG A 440 5.41 7.13 28.48
CA ARG A 440 6.48 6.45 29.19
C ARG A 440 6.94 5.18 28.48
N PHE A 441 6.02 4.38 27.98
CA PHE A 441 6.33 3.15 27.25
C PHE A 441 7.13 3.47 25.97
N ILE A 442 6.63 4.38 25.16
CA ILE A 442 7.27 4.75 23.88
C ILE A 442 8.64 5.39 24.10
N ARG A 443 8.80 6.22 25.13
CA ARG A 443 10.07 6.91 25.45
C ARG A 443 11.15 6.01 26.06
N HIS A 444 10.85 4.75 26.40
CA HIS A 444 11.91 3.79 26.69
C HIS A 444 12.84 3.59 25.49
N GLY A 445 12.32 3.71 24.27
CA GLY A 445 13.12 3.58 23.04
C GLY A 445 13.79 2.20 22.90
N GLY A 446 14.88 2.17 22.17
CA GLY A 446 15.67 0.96 21.97
C GLY A 446 15.00 -0.04 21.02
N LEU A 447 15.12 -1.33 21.31
CA LEU A 447 14.64 -2.41 20.47
C LEU A 447 13.72 -3.36 21.25
N ILE A 448 12.51 -3.61 20.75
CA ILE A 448 11.75 -4.80 21.12
C ILE A 448 12.38 -5.99 20.39
N PRO A 449 12.92 -7.00 21.09
CA PRO A 449 13.65 -8.08 20.46
C PRO A 449 12.78 -8.89 19.48
N ALA A 450 13.44 -9.50 18.50
CA ALA A 450 12.78 -10.45 17.59
C ALA A 450 12.15 -11.61 18.37
N PRO A 451 10.95 -12.08 17.98
CA PRO A 451 10.30 -13.20 18.65
C PRO A 451 11.09 -14.50 18.44
N ILE A 452 10.95 -15.44 19.38
CA ILE A 452 11.71 -16.70 19.37
C ILE A 452 11.51 -17.52 18.08
N GLN A 453 10.33 -17.47 17.48
CA GLN A 453 10.04 -18.15 16.20
C GLN A 453 10.82 -17.56 15.01
N SER A 454 11.50 -16.42 15.17
CA SER A 454 12.39 -15.88 14.14
C SER A 454 13.74 -16.59 14.07
N LEU A 455 14.06 -17.40 15.09
CA LEU A 455 15.29 -18.19 15.16
C LEU A 455 15.17 -19.44 14.29
N THR A 456 14.87 -19.24 13.01
CA THR A 456 14.90 -20.29 11.98
C THR A 456 16.16 -20.13 11.14
N ASN A 457 16.95 -21.17 11.08
CA ASN A 457 18.16 -21.20 10.25
C ASN A 457 17.82 -21.56 8.81
#